data_a62c057d4f3a19a031ab5595eb51a7a2
#
_entry.id   a62c057d4f3a19a031ab5595eb51a7a2
#
_cell.length_a   1.000
_cell.length_b   1.000
_cell.length_c   1.000
_cell.angle_alpha   90.00
_cell.angle_beta   90.00
_cell.angle_gamma   90.00
#
_symmetry.space_group_name_H-M   'P 1'
#
loop_
_entity.id
_entity.type
_entity.pdbx_description
1 polymer ?
#
loop_
_entity_poly.entity_id
_entity_poly.type
_entity_poly.pdbx_seq_one_letter_code
_entity_poly.pdbx_strand_id
1 'polypeptide(L)'
;MIKQSIAKVGILTAAILSAPAISFAGTTGKDMKAVIEKCKESCISGDLGINVVSQYVTRGVIFENQGAILQPFADIYFRLYQGEGFLNKVSLNLGIWNSFHSKHTDAASGSTTPGWYESDFTAGLSFTFAKNFTFTPSYYTFLSPNDGFSTFQGLNLALGYDTTDLIGFNLAPKVQVLFELENKAGTGAEEGVYYEVGIAPAFPVGPVVISVPITAGFGSNDFYGSVDSKGNIHDEGFGYVSAGVNVAYAMKFIPECYGAWTVTAGYTYYRLGDGTSDFNTQERGGGVRGESENEHVFSGGLGIAF
;
A
#
# COMPACT_ATOMS: atom_id res chain seq x y z
N MET A 1 -43.05 -22.41 1.84
CA MET A 1 -41.61 -22.52 1.65
C MET A 1 -41.13 -21.36 0.75
N ILE A 2 -40.76 -20.26 1.36
CA ILE A 2 -40.26 -19.08 0.62
C ILE A 2 -38.74 -19.20 0.69
N LYS A 3 -38.12 -19.51 -0.46
CA LYS A 3 -36.66 -19.41 -0.60
C LYS A 3 -36.29 -17.92 -0.74
N GLN A 4 -35.77 -17.33 0.31
CA GLN A 4 -35.11 -16.04 0.24
C GLN A 4 -33.79 -16.24 -0.50
N SER A 5 -33.70 -15.67 -1.68
CA SER A 5 -32.47 -15.53 -2.43
C SER A 5 -31.69 -14.41 -1.78
N ILE A 6 -30.65 -14.75 -1.00
CA ILE A 6 -29.72 -13.78 -0.47
C ILE A 6 -28.87 -13.30 -1.64
N ALA A 7 -29.14 -12.10 -2.10
CA ALA A 7 -28.28 -11.41 -3.06
C ALA A 7 -26.89 -11.20 -2.41
N LYS A 8 -25.89 -11.88 -2.94
CA LYS A 8 -24.49 -11.67 -2.54
C LYS A 8 -24.08 -10.28 -3.04
N VAL A 9 -24.01 -9.34 -2.11
CA VAL A 9 -23.46 -8.00 -2.37
C VAL A 9 -21.94 -8.17 -2.52
N GLY A 10 -21.43 -7.89 -3.70
CA GLY A 10 -20.01 -7.88 -3.98
C GLY A 10 -19.31 -6.77 -3.20
N ILE A 11 -18.22 -7.13 -2.53
CA ILE A 11 -17.46 -6.23 -1.66
C ILE A 11 -16.34 -5.61 -2.49
N LEU A 12 -16.45 -4.31 -2.74
CA LEU A 12 -15.35 -3.51 -3.25
C LEU A 12 -14.40 -3.26 -2.05
N THR A 13 -13.32 -4.01 -1.96
CA THR A 13 -12.30 -3.72 -0.95
C THR A 13 -11.43 -2.59 -1.50
N ALA A 14 -11.80 -1.36 -1.17
CA ALA A 14 -10.90 -0.23 -1.36
C ALA A 14 -9.75 -0.41 -0.38
N ALA A 15 -8.60 -0.85 -0.88
CA ALA A 15 -7.37 -0.81 -0.13
C ALA A 15 -6.93 0.64 0.01
N ILE A 16 -7.20 1.24 1.15
CA ILE A 16 -6.67 2.55 1.49
C ILE A 16 -5.29 2.34 2.07
N LEU A 17 -4.32 2.85 1.37
CA LEU A 17 -2.92 2.68 1.70
C LEU A 17 -2.33 3.98 2.18
N SER A 18 -1.82 3.95 3.38
CA SER A 18 -0.76 4.83 3.83
C SER A 18 0.55 4.13 3.50
N ALA A 19 1.21 4.52 2.47
CA ALA A 19 2.49 4.17 1.89
C ALA A 19 2.29 3.62 0.47
N PRO A 20 3.31 3.60 -0.38
CA PRO A 20 3.26 2.81 -1.60
C PRO A 20 3.21 1.32 -1.24
N ALA A 21 2.23 0.93 -0.47
CA ALA A 21 1.77 -0.39 -0.47
C ALA A 21 1.02 -0.45 -1.78
N ILE A 22 1.64 -1.00 -2.77
CA ILE A 22 0.97 -1.48 -3.94
C ILE A 22 -0.29 -2.10 -3.42
N SER A 23 -1.38 -1.52 -3.82
CA SER A 23 -2.67 -2.15 -3.68
C SER A 23 -2.53 -3.48 -4.36
N PHE A 24 -2.04 -4.50 -3.63
CA PHE A 24 -2.49 -5.81 -3.97
C PHE A 24 -3.99 -5.76 -3.70
N ALA A 25 -4.71 -5.21 -4.64
CA ALA A 25 -6.06 -5.59 -4.86
C ALA A 25 -6.02 -7.09 -5.19
N GLY A 26 -5.61 -7.89 -4.21
CA GLY A 26 -5.95 -9.28 -4.06
C GLY A 26 -7.43 -9.40 -3.77
N THR A 27 -8.18 -8.40 -4.09
CA THR A 27 -9.59 -8.42 -4.27
C THR A 27 -9.85 -9.05 -5.59
N THR A 28 -9.80 -10.29 -5.51
CA THR A 28 -10.66 -11.21 -6.17
C THR A 28 -11.55 -10.51 -7.19
N GLY A 29 -11.21 -10.73 -8.44
CA GLY A 29 -12.07 -10.41 -9.55
C GLY A 29 -13.47 -11.05 -9.48
N LYS A 30 -13.93 -11.47 -8.31
CA LYS A 30 -15.31 -11.90 -8.05
C LYS A 30 -16.26 -10.72 -7.84
N ASP A 31 -15.79 -9.61 -7.32
CA ASP A 31 -16.68 -8.51 -6.96
C ASP A 31 -16.77 -7.44 -8.06
N MET A 32 -15.75 -7.33 -8.89
CA MET A 32 -15.85 -6.60 -10.16
C MET A 32 -16.73 -7.31 -11.20
N LYS A 33 -16.94 -8.62 -11.09
CA LYS A 33 -17.83 -9.36 -11.97
C LYS A 33 -19.27 -8.83 -12.01
N ALA A 34 -19.79 -8.36 -10.89
CA ALA A 34 -21.19 -7.91 -10.83
C ALA A 34 -21.45 -6.63 -11.66
N VAL A 35 -20.41 -5.81 -11.88
CA VAL A 35 -20.52 -4.55 -12.64
C VAL A 35 -20.20 -4.76 -14.12
N ILE A 36 -19.31 -5.69 -14.43
CA ILE A 36 -18.81 -5.95 -15.79
C ILE A 36 -19.60 -7.04 -16.53
N GLU A 37 -20.49 -7.79 -15.88
CA GLU A 37 -21.28 -8.86 -16.50
C GLU A 37 -22.20 -8.40 -17.66
N LYS A 38 -22.35 -7.09 -17.88
CA LYS A 38 -23.02 -6.52 -19.08
C LYS A 38 -22.08 -6.18 -20.24
N CYS A 39 -20.80 -6.06 -20.00
CA CYS A 39 -19.79 -5.95 -21.04
C CYS A 39 -19.04 -7.27 -21.10
N LYS A 40 -18.82 -7.85 -22.29
CA LYS A 40 -17.95 -9.03 -22.48
C LYS A 40 -16.75 -8.90 -21.56
N GLU A 41 -16.48 -9.95 -20.72
CA GLU A 41 -15.41 -9.95 -19.71
C GLU A 41 -14.12 -9.27 -20.26
N SER A 42 -13.86 -8.04 -19.84
CA SER A 42 -12.65 -7.35 -20.25
C SER A 42 -11.44 -8.10 -19.70
N CYS A 43 -10.43 -8.31 -20.54
CA CYS A 43 -9.13 -8.80 -20.08
C CYS A 43 -8.28 -7.68 -19.46
N ILE A 44 -8.76 -6.44 -19.53
CA ILE A 44 -8.11 -5.24 -18.98
C ILE A 44 -9.06 -4.65 -17.93
N SER A 45 -8.54 -4.38 -16.78
CA SER A 45 -9.18 -3.63 -15.70
C SER A 45 -8.17 -2.68 -15.06
N GLY A 46 -8.62 -1.74 -14.28
CA GLY A 46 -7.72 -0.83 -13.61
C GLY A 46 -8.41 -0.07 -12.50
N ASP A 47 -7.59 0.61 -11.72
CA ASP A 47 -8.05 1.60 -10.76
C ASP A 47 -7.14 2.84 -10.82
N LEU A 48 -7.72 3.96 -10.54
CA LEU A 48 -7.01 5.23 -10.41
C LEU A 48 -7.66 6.05 -9.32
N GLY A 49 -6.86 6.90 -8.70
CA GLY A 49 -7.39 7.72 -7.63
C GLY A 49 -6.39 8.74 -7.11
N ILE A 50 -6.83 9.45 -6.09
CA ILE A 50 -6.02 10.42 -5.37
C ILE A 50 -6.31 10.30 -3.88
N ASN A 51 -5.25 10.26 -3.08
CA ASN A 51 -5.33 10.33 -1.64
C ASN A 51 -4.74 11.66 -1.14
N VAL A 52 -5.29 12.16 -0.05
CA VAL A 52 -4.74 13.23 0.78
C VAL A 52 -4.40 12.61 2.12
N VAL A 53 -3.19 12.81 2.59
CA VAL A 53 -2.74 12.26 3.88
C VAL A 53 -2.17 13.34 4.77
N SER A 54 -2.32 13.18 6.08
CA SER A 54 -1.75 14.11 7.06
C SER A 54 -0.25 13.95 7.24
N GLN A 55 0.26 12.74 6.95
CA GLN A 55 1.68 12.40 6.96
C GLN A 55 1.93 11.33 5.90
N TYR A 56 3.10 11.38 5.27
CA TYR A 56 3.61 10.32 4.41
C TYR A 56 4.58 9.46 5.21
N VAL A 57 4.09 8.30 5.62
CA VAL A 57 4.86 7.28 6.36
C VAL A 57 4.89 6.00 5.53
N THR A 58 6.06 5.48 5.26
CA THR A 58 6.24 4.18 4.62
C THR A 58 7.34 3.39 5.32
N ARG A 59 7.09 2.11 5.59
CA ARG A 59 8.02 1.21 6.31
C ARG A 59 8.54 1.78 7.65
N GLY A 60 7.72 2.60 8.34
CA GLY A 60 8.09 3.29 9.58
C GLY A 60 8.87 4.60 9.38
N VAL A 61 9.32 4.89 8.16
CA VAL A 61 10.00 6.15 7.82
C VAL A 61 8.98 7.22 7.47
N ILE A 62 9.12 8.40 8.06
CA ILE A 62 8.27 9.54 7.79
C ILE A 62 8.96 10.43 6.75
N PHE A 63 8.39 10.52 5.55
CA PHE A 63 8.94 11.35 4.49
C PHE A 63 8.40 12.79 4.51
N GLU A 64 7.16 12.98 4.95
CA GLU A 64 6.56 14.29 5.13
C GLU A 64 5.48 14.24 6.21
N ASN A 65 5.41 15.27 7.06
CA ASN A 65 4.37 15.40 8.08
C ASN A 65 3.81 16.82 8.19
N GLN A 66 4.08 17.67 7.20
CA GLN A 66 3.64 19.06 7.18
C GLN A 66 2.89 19.40 5.89
N GLY A 67 1.96 20.34 6.01
CA GLY A 67 1.25 20.86 4.86
C GLY A 67 0.28 19.88 4.20
N ALA A 68 0.05 20.06 2.91
CA ALA A 68 -0.79 19.17 2.12
C ALA A 68 0.09 18.14 1.39
N ILE A 69 -0.30 16.87 1.49
CA ILE A 69 0.37 15.75 0.82
C ILE A 69 -0.70 15.08 -0.05
N LEU A 70 -0.46 15.09 -1.38
CA LEU A 70 -1.36 14.54 -2.39
C LEU A 70 -0.70 13.33 -3.03
N GLN A 71 -1.42 12.20 -3.08
CA GLN A 71 -0.90 10.93 -3.55
C GLN A 71 -1.79 10.33 -4.64
N PRO A 72 -1.68 10.81 -5.90
CA PRO A 72 -2.37 10.19 -7.04
C PRO A 72 -1.71 8.88 -7.45
N PHE A 73 -2.55 7.93 -7.87
CA PHE A 73 -2.11 6.63 -8.36
C PHE A 73 -2.95 6.14 -9.54
N ALA A 74 -2.40 5.22 -10.31
CA ALA A 74 -3.11 4.48 -11.34
C ALA A 74 -2.49 3.09 -11.50
N ASP A 75 -3.34 2.06 -11.52
CA ASP A 75 -2.96 0.67 -11.74
C ASP A 75 -3.75 0.08 -12.91
N ILE A 76 -3.09 -0.72 -13.75
CA ILE A 76 -3.70 -1.43 -14.86
C ILE A 76 -3.35 -2.91 -14.74
N TYR A 77 -4.35 -3.75 -14.91
CA TYR A 77 -4.26 -5.19 -14.79
C TYR A 77 -4.65 -5.87 -16.11
N PHE A 78 -3.75 -6.66 -16.66
CA PHE A 78 -3.99 -7.47 -17.85
C PHE A 78 -4.16 -8.92 -17.44
N ARG A 79 -5.35 -9.49 -17.59
CA ARG A 79 -5.61 -10.89 -17.35
C ARG A 79 -5.00 -11.73 -18.47
N LEU A 80 -3.89 -12.40 -18.20
CA LEU A 80 -3.15 -13.22 -19.16
C LEU A 80 -3.70 -14.65 -19.23
N TYR A 81 -4.20 -15.17 -18.11
CA TYR A 81 -4.74 -16.51 -18.01
C TYR A 81 -5.86 -16.58 -16.98
N GLN A 82 -6.85 -17.44 -17.25
CA GLN A 82 -7.89 -17.84 -16.28
C GLN A 82 -8.25 -19.30 -16.52
N GLY A 83 -8.29 -20.09 -15.45
CA GLY A 83 -8.58 -21.52 -15.49
C GLY A 83 -9.19 -22.06 -14.19
N GLU A 84 -9.67 -23.31 -14.23
CA GLU A 84 -10.28 -23.98 -13.08
C GLU A 84 -9.33 -24.98 -12.39
N GLY A 85 -8.11 -25.15 -12.91
CA GLY A 85 -7.10 -26.07 -12.37
C GLY A 85 -6.39 -25.52 -11.13
N PHE A 86 -5.21 -26.07 -10.84
CA PHE A 86 -4.37 -25.58 -9.74
C PHE A 86 -4.01 -24.10 -9.90
N LEU A 87 -3.62 -23.69 -11.11
CA LEU A 87 -3.44 -22.28 -11.47
C LEU A 87 -4.78 -21.72 -11.92
N ASN A 88 -5.30 -20.73 -11.20
CA ASN A 88 -6.62 -20.14 -11.43
C ASN A 88 -6.56 -18.87 -12.26
N LYS A 89 -5.55 -18.02 -12.05
CA LYS A 89 -5.42 -16.75 -12.76
C LYS A 89 -3.96 -16.33 -12.84
N VAL A 90 -3.60 -15.70 -13.97
CA VAL A 90 -2.34 -14.93 -14.12
C VAL A 90 -2.70 -13.54 -14.63
N SER A 91 -2.13 -12.51 -14.00
CA SER A 91 -2.30 -11.12 -14.44
C SER A 91 -0.95 -10.42 -14.46
N LEU A 92 -0.73 -9.61 -15.50
CA LEU A 92 0.30 -8.57 -15.49
C LEU A 92 -0.29 -7.34 -14.82
N ASN A 93 0.44 -6.76 -13.87
CA ASN A 93 0.06 -5.57 -13.12
C ASN A 93 1.09 -4.49 -13.40
N LEU A 94 0.64 -3.32 -13.83
CA LEU A 94 1.47 -2.13 -14.04
C LEU A 94 0.89 -1.01 -13.20
N GLY A 95 1.73 -0.35 -12.41
CA GLY A 95 1.30 0.72 -11.51
C GLY A 95 2.20 1.94 -11.57
N ILE A 96 1.59 3.08 -11.32
CA ILE A 96 2.26 4.34 -11.03
C ILE A 96 1.64 4.94 -9.78
N TRP A 97 2.50 5.40 -8.88
CA TRP A 97 2.10 6.15 -7.70
C TRP A 97 2.98 7.39 -7.55
N ASN A 98 2.42 8.46 -7.01
CA ASN A 98 3.15 9.71 -6.87
C ASN A 98 2.86 10.34 -5.52
N SER A 99 3.78 11.18 -5.03
CA SER A 99 3.59 12.04 -3.87
C SER A 99 3.99 13.47 -4.15
N PHE A 100 3.05 14.38 -3.94
CA PHE A 100 3.24 15.83 -4.07
C PHE A 100 3.15 16.46 -2.70
N HIS A 101 4.17 17.25 -2.33
CA HIS A 101 4.26 17.91 -1.05
C HIS A 101 4.15 19.41 -1.20
N SER A 102 3.33 20.07 -0.38
CA SER A 102 3.20 21.54 -0.39
C SER A 102 4.24 22.23 0.48
N LYS A 103 5.00 21.47 1.26
CA LYS A 103 6.09 21.95 2.10
C LYS A 103 7.41 21.34 1.67
N HIS A 104 8.51 21.88 2.21
CA HIS A 104 9.80 21.23 2.07
C HIS A 104 9.81 20.00 2.96
N THR A 105 10.09 18.87 2.36
CA THR A 105 10.56 17.72 3.11
C THR A 105 12.00 18.03 3.46
N ASP A 106 12.29 18.27 4.72
CA ASP A 106 13.66 18.49 5.18
C ASP A 106 14.40 17.16 5.21
N ALA A 107 14.87 16.75 4.05
CA ALA A 107 15.98 15.83 4.04
C ALA A 107 17.21 16.53 4.63
N ALA A 108 18.07 15.81 5.31
CA ALA A 108 19.32 16.28 5.90
C ALA A 108 20.27 17.02 4.91
N SER A 109 19.97 17.02 3.63
CA SER A 109 20.69 17.71 2.57
C SER A 109 20.22 19.14 2.30
N GLY A 110 19.28 19.68 3.07
CA GLY A 110 18.87 21.09 3.03
C GLY A 110 18.33 21.53 1.67
N SER A 111 17.04 21.45 1.51
CA SER A 111 16.21 22.06 0.49
C SER A 111 15.77 21.19 -0.68
N THR A 112 14.93 20.20 -0.42
CA THR A 112 14.04 19.77 -1.48
C THR A 112 12.99 20.84 -1.73
N THR A 113 12.83 21.23 -3.00
CA THR A 113 11.78 22.16 -3.40
C THR A 113 10.41 21.51 -3.18
N PRO A 114 9.40 22.18 -2.63
CA PRO A 114 8.04 21.68 -2.60
C PRO A 114 7.57 21.28 -4.00
N GLY A 115 6.72 20.27 -4.10
CA GLY A 115 6.17 19.83 -5.38
C GLY A 115 6.17 18.31 -5.52
N TRP A 116 6.61 17.84 -6.66
CA TRP A 116 6.63 16.42 -6.99
C TRP A 116 7.83 15.72 -6.32
N TYR A 117 7.58 15.17 -5.14
CA TYR A 117 8.61 14.54 -4.30
C TYR A 117 9.00 13.14 -4.78
N GLU A 118 8.01 12.32 -5.15
CA GLU A 118 8.22 10.92 -5.47
C GLU A 118 7.33 10.45 -6.61
N SER A 119 7.85 9.57 -7.45
CA SER A 119 7.14 8.87 -8.50
C SER A 119 7.61 7.42 -8.54
N ASP A 120 6.70 6.50 -8.24
CA ASP A 120 6.96 5.07 -8.19
C ASP A 120 6.38 4.39 -9.42
N PHE A 121 7.15 3.48 -10.00
CA PHE A 121 6.67 2.58 -11.04
C PHE A 121 6.78 1.13 -10.55
N THR A 122 5.74 0.37 -10.88
CA THR A 122 5.64 -1.04 -10.55
C THR A 122 5.31 -1.86 -11.77
N ALA A 123 6.00 -2.99 -11.90
CA ALA A 123 5.62 -4.03 -12.86
C ALA A 123 5.70 -5.40 -12.18
N GLY A 124 4.60 -6.16 -12.20
CA GLY A 124 4.52 -7.44 -11.52
C GLY A 124 3.61 -8.44 -12.22
N LEU A 125 3.80 -9.72 -11.88
CA LEU A 125 2.93 -10.80 -12.30
C LEU A 125 2.23 -11.40 -11.09
N SER A 126 0.91 -11.43 -11.07
CA SER A 126 0.13 -12.10 -10.03
C SER A 126 -0.32 -13.46 -10.49
N PHE A 127 -0.04 -14.47 -9.66
CA PHE A 127 -0.43 -15.87 -9.86
C PHE A 127 -1.42 -16.26 -8.77
N THR A 128 -2.70 -16.44 -9.10
CA THR A 128 -3.67 -17.02 -8.17
C THR A 128 -3.72 -18.54 -8.38
N PHE A 129 -3.46 -19.31 -7.34
CA PHE A 129 -3.39 -20.77 -7.39
C PHE A 129 -4.05 -21.42 -6.17
N ALA A 130 -4.34 -22.71 -6.27
CA ALA A 130 -5.07 -23.46 -5.24
C ALA A 130 -6.31 -22.71 -4.72
N LYS A 131 -6.96 -21.94 -5.60
CA LYS A 131 -8.12 -21.06 -5.40
C LYS A 131 -7.87 -19.80 -4.57
N ASN A 132 -7.13 -19.89 -3.47
CA ASN A 132 -7.12 -18.88 -2.43
C ASN A 132 -5.75 -18.21 -2.23
N PHE A 133 -4.66 -18.79 -2.79
CA PHE A 133 -3.34 -18.18 -2.72
C PHE A 133 -3.11 -17.23 -3.90
N THR A 134 -2.47 -16.09 -3.62
CA THR A 134 -1.99 -15.17 -4.65
C THR A 134 -0.53 -14.84 -4.38
N PHE A 135 0.37 -15.25 -5.30
CA PHE A 135 1.78 -14.90 -5.27
C PHE A 135 2.06 -13.83 -6.32
N THR A 136 2.76 -12.78 -5.92
CA THR A 136 3.05 -11.64 -6.80
C THR A 136 4.51 -11.19 -6.68
N PRO A 137 5.40 -11.66 -7.55
CA PRO A 137 6.68 -11.01 -7.77
C PRO A 137 6.47 -9.68 -8.52
N SER A 138 7.15 -8.62 -8.06
CA SER A 138 7.06 -7.28 -8.65
C SER A 138 8.39 -6.57 -8.60
N TYR A 139 8.75 -5.88 -9.67
CA TYR A 139 9.85 -4.94 -9.71
C TYR A 139 9.34 -3.54 -9.38
N TYR A 140 10.10 -2.83 -8.56
CA TYR A 140 9.81 -1.46 -8.11
C TYR A 140 10.94 -0.54 -8.52
N THR A 141 10.57 0.68 -8.94
CA THR A 141 11.53 1.79 -8.99
C THR A 141 10.88 3.04 -8.43
N PHE A 142 11.57 3.71 -7.50
CA PHE A 142 11.14 4.96 -6.89
C PHE A 142 12.07 6.06 -7.37
N LEU A 143 11.49 7.10 -7.91
CA LEU A 143 12.18 8.27 -8.47
C LEU A 143 11.83 9.50 -7.63
N SER A 144 12.79 10.39 -7.41
CA SER A 144 12.51 11.69 -6.83
C SER A 144 12.67 12.81 -7.86
N PRO A 145 11.56 13.31 -8.44
CA PRO A 145 11.61 14.37 -9.46
C PRO A 145 12.19 15.70 -8.95
N ASN A 146 12.21 15.91 -7.64
CA ASN A 146 12.82 17.09 -7.01
C ASN A 146 14.16 16.80 -6.30
N ASP A 147 14.81 15.69 -6.66
CA ASP A 147 16.11 15.27 -6.11
C ASP A 147 16.12 15.06 -4.57
N GLY A 148 15.00 14.68 -3.97
CA GLY A 148 14.88 14.40 -2.55
C GLY A 148 15.61 13.12 -2.09
N PHE A 149 15.78 12.16 -3.01
CA PHE A 149 16.51 10.91 -2.77
C PHE A 149 17.04 10.32 -4.08
N SER A 150 18.01 9.42 -4.00
CA SER A 150 18.53 8.67 -5.15
C SER A 150 17.52 7.64 -5.63
N THR A 151 17.45 7.41 -6.95
CA THR A 151 16.56 6.42 -7.54
C THR A 151 16.75 5.05 -6.90
N PHE A 152 15.68 4.51 -6.33
CA PHE A 152 15.64 3.18 -5.75
C PHE A 152 15.16 2.15 -6.76
N GLN A 153 15.72 0.93 -6.69
CA GLN A 153 15.22 -0.24 -7.42
C GLN A 153 15.12 -1.43 -6.47
N GLY A 154 14.04 -2.19 -6.59
CA GLY A 154 13.81 -3.34 -5.71
C GLY A 154 12.97 -4.44 -6.34
N LEU A 155 13.17 -5.66 -5.84
CA LEU A 155 12.34 -6.81 -6.14
C LEU A 155 11.48 -7.14 -4.92
N ASN A 156 10.18 -7.10 -5.07
CA ASN A 156 9.24 -7.48 -4.04
C ASN A 156 8.57 -8.82 -4.36
N LEU A 157 8.52 -9.70 -3.38
CA LEU A 157 7.80 -10.98 -3.44
C LEU A 157 6.69 -10.94 -2.41
N ALA A 158 5.44 -11.03 -2.83
CA ALA A 158 4.31 -11.04 -1.91
C ALA A 158 3.47 -12.30 -2.07
N LEU A 159 2.99 -12.83 -0.95
CA LEU A 159 2.05 -13.95 -0.88
C LEU A 159 0.87 -13.56 -0.01
N GLY A 160 -0.32 -13.62 -0.59
CA GLY A 160 -1.59 -13.43 0.10
C GLY A 160 -2.43 -14.69 0.12
N TYR A 161 -3.37 -14.77 1.06
CA TYR A 161 -4.31 -15.87 1.17
C TYR A 161 -5.73 -15.36 1.46
N ASP A 162 -6.72 -15.86 0.74
CA ASP A 162 -8.14 -15.61 1.02
C ASP A 162 -8.66 -16.65 2.02
N THR A 163 -8.95 -16.23 3.23
CA THR A 163 -9.41 -17.12 4.31
C THR A 163 -10.91 -17.40 4.28
N THR A 164 -11.66 -16.88 3.31
CA THR A 164 -13.13 -16.96 3.27
C THR A 164 -13.65 -18.40 3.32
N ASP A 165 -12.99 -19.31 2.59
CA ASP A 165 -13.37 -20.71 2.58
C ASP A 165 -13.04 -21.45 3.88
N LEU A 166 -12.11 -20.90 4.69
CA LEU A 166 -11.66 -21.53 5.93
C LEU A 166 -12.49 -21.11 7.15
N ILE A 167 -12.78 -19.81 7.28
CA ILE A 167 -13.40 -19.24 8.49
C ILE A 167 -14.65 -18.40 8.20
N GLY A 168 -15.13 -18.39 6.95
CA GLY A 168 -16.36 -17.69 6.56
C GLY A 168 -16.21 -16.21 6.26
N PHE A 169 -15.03 -15.60 6.46
CA PHE A 169 -14.70 -14.25 6.09
C PHE A 169 -13.21 -14.12 5.74
N ASN A 170 -12.85 -13.06 5.01
CA ASN A 170 -11.46 -12.87 4.61
C ASN A 170 -10.69 -11.99 5.60
N LEU A 171 -9.72 -12.59 6.31
CA LEU A 171 -8.70 -11.88 7.08
C LEU A 171 -7.67 -11.21 6.18
N ALA A 172 -7.58 -11.65 4.92
CA ALA A 172 -6.57 -11.20 3.95
C ALA A 172 -5.13 -11.20 4.50
N PRO A 173 -4.66 -12.31 5.11
CA PRO A 173 -3.28 -12.39 5.56
C PRO A 173 -2.33 -12.24 4.37
N LYS A 174 -1.26 -11.48 4.59
CA LYS A 174 -0.23 -11.19 3.59
C LYS A 174 1.14 -11.27 4.24
N VAL A 175 2.10 -11.81 3.51
CA VAL A 175 3.52 -11.68 3.79
C VAL A 175 4.21 -11.12 2.55
N GLN A 176 5.23 -10.29 2.74
CA GLN A 176 6.04 -9.81 1.63
C GLN A 176 7.50 -9.67 2.03
N VAL A 177 8.37 -9.78 1.04
CA VAL A 177 9.81 -9.59 1.15
C VAL A 177 10.25 -8.65 0.04
N LEU A 178 10.87 -7.54 0.40
CA LEU A 178 11.47 -6.59 -0.54
C LEU A 178 12.99 -6.69 -0.45
N PHE A 179 13.62 -6.96 -1.59
CA PHE A 179 15.07 -6.92 -1.76
C PHE A 179 15.43 -5.57 -2.37
N GLU A 180 16.28 -4.83 -1.71
CA GLU A 180 16.91 -3.63 -2.27
C GLU A 180 17.97 -4.08 -3.28
N LEU A 181 17.87 -3.61 -4.52
CA LEU A 181 18.78 -3.98 -5.62
C LEU A 181 19.70 -2.83 -6.00
N GLU A 182 19.23 -1.60 -5.86
CA GLU A 182 19.98 -0.38 -6.11
C GLU A 182 19.45 0.72 -5.20
N ASN A 183 20.32 1.32 -4.43
CA ASN A 183 20.00 2.28 -3.39
C ASN A 183 19.02 1.73 -2.33
N LYS A 184 18.64 2.56 -1.38
CA LYS A 184 17.94 2.14 -0.17
C LYS A 184 16.54 2.72 -0.07
N ALA A 185 15.62 1.90 0.41
CA ALA A 185 14.26 2.27 0.82
C ALA A 185 14.11 2.22 2.35
N GLY A 186 15.10 1.68 3.03
CA GLY A 186 15.21 1.60 4.49
C GLY A 186 16.13 2.67 5.08
N THR A 187 16.40 2.57 6.38
CA THR A 187 17.24 3.51 7.14
C THR A 187 18.66 3.00 7.35
N GLY A 188 18.98 1.80 6.88
CA GLY A 188 20.28 1.17 7.08
C GLY A 188 21.42 1.81 6.29
N ALA A 189 22.63 1.33 6.52
CA ALA A 189 23.84 1.86 5.87
C ALA A 189 24.03 1.35 4.45
N GLU A 190 23.63 0.11 4.18
CA GLU A 190 23.77 -0.60 2.89
C GLU A 190 22.42 -1.13 2.43
N GLU A 191 22.35 -1.73 1.23
CA GLU A 191 21.16 -2.39 0.73
C GLU A 191 20.81 -3.60 1.60
N GLY A 192 19.56 -3.69 2.00
CA GLY A 192 19.06 -4.73 2.90
C GLY A 192 17.85 -5.47 2.34
N VAL A 193 17.20 -6.21 3.24
CA VAL A 193 15.98 -6.95 2.94
C VAL A 193 14.90 -6.55 3.94
N TYR A 194 13.75 -6.12 3.43
CA TYR A 194 12.57 -5.81 4.23
C TYR A 194 11.58 -6.96 4.22
N TYR A 195 10.98 -7.21 5.37
CA TYR A 195 9.94 -8.20 5.58
C TYR A 195 8.69 -7.53 6.15
N GLU A 196 7.53 -7.90 5.65
CA GLU A 196 6.26 -7.42 6.16
C GLU A 196 5.28 -8.56 6.33
N VAL A 197 4.55 -8.55 7.43
CA VAL A 197 3.41 -9.43 7.67
C VAL A 197 2.20 -8.59 8.05
N GLY A 198 1.02 -8.98 7.60
CA GLY A 198 -0.19 -8.24 7.93
C GLY A 198 -1.47 -9.00 7.67
N ILE A 199 -2.55 -8.43 8.19
CA ILE A 199 -3.93 -8.80 7.89
C ILE A 199 -4.72 -7.55 7.58
N ALA A 200 -5.78 -7.69 6.79
CA ALA A 200 -6.67 -6.56 6.44
C ALA A 200 -8.13 -7.03 6.32
N PRO A 201 -8.76 -7.51 7.41
CA PRO A 201 -10.16 -7.91 7.36
C PRO A 201 -11.05 -6.75 6.95
N ALA A 202 -12.05 -7.04 6.11
CA ALA A 202 -12.98 -6.06 5.59
C ALA A 202 -14.42 -6.49 5.79
N PHE A 203 -15.26 -5.57 6.25
CA PHE A 203 -16.64 -5.81 6.64
C PHE A 203 -17.57 -4.90 5.83
N PRO A 204 -18.43 -5.48 4.95
CA PRO A 204 -19.40 -4.72 4.19
C PRO A 204 -20.61 -4.37 5.07
N VAL A 205 -20.99 -3.09 5.07
CA VAL A 205 -22.17 -2.57 5.77
C VAL A 205 -22.98 -1.70 4.78
N GLY A 206 -23.86 -2.31 4.01
CA GLY A 206 -24.60 -1.63 2.94
C GLY A 206 -23.69 -1.09 1.83
N PRO A 207 -23.67 0.23 1.57
CA PRO A 207 -22.77 0.83 0.57
C PRO A 207 -21.35 1.11 1.13
N VAL A 208 -21.12 0.85 2.40
CA VAL A 208 -19.88 1.12 3.11
C VAL A 208 -19.11 -0.18 3.31
N VAL A 209 -17.79 -0.13 3.17
CA VAL A 209 -16.88 -1.19 3.58
C VAL A 209 -15.97 -0.61 4.67
N ILE A 210 -15.87 -1.29 5.78
CA ILE A 210 -14.95 -0.95 6.87
C ILE A 210 -13.84 -1.99 6.86
N SER A 211 -12.58 -1.57 6.78
CA SER A 211 -11.42 -2.46 6.89
C SER A 211 -10.54 -2.09 8.07
N VAL A 212 -9.88 -3.11 8.64
CA VAL A 212 -9.03 -2.96 9.83
C VAL A 212 -7.65 -3.57 9.52
N PRO A 213 -6.79 -2.87 8.76
CA PRO A 213 -5.44 -3.33 8.48
C PRO A 213 -4.59 -3.32 9.75
N ILE A 214 -3.80 -4.39 9.92
CA ILE A 214 -2.76 -4.50 10.96
C ILE A 214 -1.52 -5.03 10.24
N THR A 215 -0.40 -4.33 10.40
CA THR A 215 0.84 -4.65 9.67
C THR A 215 2.04 -4.51 10.60
N ALA A 216 3.03 -5.38 10.46
CA ALA A 216 4.32 -5.26 11.12
C ALA A 216 5.45 -5.39 10.10
N GLY A 217 6.42 -4.49 10.16
CA GLY A 217 7.58 -4.41 9.30
C GLY A 217 8.87 -4.73 10.05
N PHE A 218 9.70 -5.56 9.41
CA PHE A 218 10.98 -6.01 9.92
C PHE A 218 12.04 -5.84 8.82
N GLY A 219 13.30 -5.76 9.18
CA GLY A 219 14.40 -5.71 8.24
C GLY A 219 15.55 -6.65 8.60
N SER A 220 16.39 -6.96 7.62
CA SER A 220 17.74 -7.43 7.89
C SER A 220 18.55 -6.32 8.55
N ASN A 221 19.74 -6.66 9.06
CA ASN A 221 20.62 -5.70 9.71
C ASN A 221 20.90 -4.44 8.87
N ASP A 222 20.99 -4.61 7.56
CA ASP A 222 21.31 -3.50 6.64
C ASP A 222 20.07 -2.68 6.23
N PHE A 223 18.86 -3.17 6.45
CA PHE A 223 17.64 -2.46 6.06
C PHE A 223 17.21 -1.41 7.09
N TYR A 224 17.14 -1.78 8.37
CA TYR A 224 16.89 -0.85 9.46
C TYR A 224 18.18 -0.65 10.25
N GLY A 225 18.53 0.60 10.47
CA GLY A 225 19.67 0.96 11.27
C GLY A 225 19.56 2.41 11.73
N SER A 226 20.23 2.72 12.83
CA SER A 226 20.42 4.08 13.32
C SER A 226 21.90 4.38 13.48
N VAL A 227 22.25 5.66 13.38
CA VAL A 227 23.61 6.13 13.64
C VAL A 227 23.59 6.93 14.91
N ASP A 228 24.33 6.51 15.94
CA ASP A 228 24.41 7.24 17.19
C ASP A 228 25.20 8.57 17.03
N SER A 229 25.15 9.42 18.05
CA SER A 229 25.86 10.71 18.05
C SER A 229 27.39 10.60 17.94
N LYS A 230 27.95 9.39 18.03
CA LYS A 230 29.38 9.09 17.87
C LYS A 230 29.70 8.52 16.51
N GLY A 231 28.68 8.30 15.64
CA GLY A 231 28.82 7.72 14.32
C GLY A 231 28.86 6.17 14.32
N ASN A 232 28.49 5.51 15.43
CA ASN A 232 28.36 4.05 15.42
C ASN A 232 27.02 3.66 14.81
N ILE A 233 27.04 2.67 13.95
CA ILE A 233 25.84 2.07 13.33
C ILE A 233 25.29 1.02 14.29
N HIS A 234 23.99 1.10 14.56
CA HIS A 234 23.23 0.12 15.30
C HIS A 234 22.22 -0.54 14.37
N ASP A 235 22.35 -1.85 14.21
CA ASP A 235 21.45 -2.65 13.41
C ASP A 235 20.15 -2.90 14.17
N GLU A 236 19.01 -2.69 13.48
CA GLU A 236 17.68 -2.90 14.06
C GLU A 236 16.86 -3.86 13.19
N GLY A 237 16.27 -4.88 13.83
CA GLY A 237 15.45 -5.86 13.12
C GLY A 237 13.97 -5.48 13.05
N PHE A 238 13.49 -4.61 13.94
CA PHE A 238 12.09 -4.19 14.01
C PHE A 238 11.92 -2.76 13.54
N GLY A 239 11.11 -2.55 12.50
CA GLY A 239 10.86 -1.21 11.97
C GLY A 239 9.61 -0.57 12.56
N TYR A 240 8.48 -1.26 12.54
CA TYR A 240 7.21 -0.73 13.04
C TYR A 240 6.14 -1.81 13.19
N VAL A 241 5.09 -1.47 13.95
CA VAL A 241 3.78 -2.07 13.84
C VAL A 241 2.74 -0.97 13.60
N SER A 242 1.75 -1.25 12.75
CA SER A 242 0.65 -0.33 12.51
C SER A 242 -0.70 -1.02 12.65
N ALA A 243 -1.70 -0.25 13.06
CA ALA A 243 -3.10 -0.66 13.06
C ALA A 243 -3.98 0.50 12.59
N GLY A 244 -4.95 0.21 11.74
CA GLY A 244 -5.79 1.24 11.15
C GLY A 244 -7.26 0.87 11.09
N VAL A 245 -8.08 1.87 10.78
CA VAL A 245 -9.48 1.70 10.37
C VAL A 245 -9.68 2.54 9.12
N ASN A 246 -10.19 1.90 8.08
CA ASN A 246 -10.51 2.56 6.83
C ASN A 246 -11.98 2.36 6.50
N VAL A 247 -12.59 3.39 5.96
CA VAL A 247 -13.99 3.40 5.52
C VAL A 247 -14.03 3.77 4.05
N ALA A 248 -14.67 2.93 3.25
CA ALA A 248 -14.89 3.16 1.83
C ALA A 248 -16.39 3.22 1.55
N TYR A 249 -16.84 4.27 0.87
CA TYR A 249 -18.22 4.46 0.47
C TYR A 249 -18.35 4.38 -1.06
N ALA A 250 -19.08 3.36 -1.54
CA ALA A 250 -19.36 3.20 -2.96
C ALA A 250 -20.41 4.22 -3.41
N MET A 251 -20.07 5.10 -4.36
CA MET A 251 -20.90 6.19 -4.86
C MET A 251 -21.90 5.66 -5.92
N LYS A 252 -22.86 4.84 -5.50
CA LYS A 252 -23.84 4.16 -6.37
C LYS A 252 -24.76 5.10 -7.16
N PHE A 253 -24.77 6.40 -6.85
CA PHE A 253 -25.52 7.40 -7.62
C PHE A 253 -24.80 7.81 -8.93
N ILE A 254 -23.53 7.48 -9.08
CA ILE A 254 -22.80 7.64 -10.34
C ILE A 254 -23.11 6.41 -11.21
N PRO A 255 -23.55 6.59 -12.48
CA PRO A 255 -23.80 5.46 -13.37
C PRO A 255 -22.56 4.60 -13.59
N GLU A 256 -22.72 3.28 -13.52
CA GLU A 256 -21.64 2.28 -13.62
C GLU A 256 -20.83 2.36 -14.93
N CYS A 257 -21.41 2.91 -16.00
CA CYS A 257 -20.70 3.13 -17.26
C CYS A 257 -19.54 4.14 -17.16
N TYR A 258 -19.48 4.93 -16.07
CA TYR A 258 -18.37 5.81 -15.75
C TYR A 258 -17.37 5.18 -14.75
N GLY A 259 -17.48 3.87 -14.50
CA GLY A 259 -16.68 3.15 -13.53
C GLY A 259 -17.29 3.13 -12.12
N ALA A 260 -16.67 2.35 -11.24
CA ALA A 260 -17.08 2.21 -9.84
C ALA A 260 -16.36 3.26 -8.98
N TRP A 261 -17.07 4.31 -8.61
CA TRP A 261 -16.51 5.41 -7.82
C TRP A 261 -16.61 5.15 -6.33
N THR A 262 -15.55 5.50 -5.61
CA THR A 262 -15.44 5.30 -4.16
C THR A 262 -14.81 6.51 -3.50
N VAL A 263 -15.41 6.98 -2.41
CA VAL A 263 -14.80 7.94 -1.47
C VAL A 263 -14.30 7.17 -0.25
N THR A 264 -13.14 7.54 0.22
CA THR A 264 -12.47 6.85 1.33
C THR A 264 -12.06 7.82 2.44
N ALA A 265 -12.03 7.31 3.66
CA ALA A 265 -11.45 7.98 4.83
C ALA A 265 -10.75 6.94 5.69
N GLY A 266 -9.62 7.29 6.27
CA GLY A 266 -8.81 6.37 7.04
C GLY A 266 -8.07 7.03 8.19
N TYR A 267 -7.75 6.18 9.16
CA TYR A 267 -6.86 6.49 10.26
C TYR A 267 -5.92 5.31 10.48
N THR A 268 -4.63 5.57 10.63
CA THR A 268 -3.62 4.56 10.94
C THR A 268 -2.74 5.06 12.07
N TYR A 269 -2.58 4.22 13.06
CA TYR A 269 -1.60 4.40 14.13
C TYR A 269 -0.37 3.56 13.82
N TYR A 270 0.81 4.14 14.05
CA TYR A 270 2.10 3.46 13.98
C TYR A 270 2.79 3.49 15.33
N ARG A 271 3.32 2.36 15.75
CA ARG A 271 4.35 2.25 16.77
C ARG A 271 5.66 1.94 16.05
N LEU A 272 6.60 2.87 16.09
CA LEU A 272 7.89 2.77 15.44
C LEU A 272 8.86 1.96 16.31
N GLY A 273 9.80 1.27 15.66
CA GLY A 273 10.96 0.71 16.31
C GLY A 273 12.00 1.79 16.62
N ASP A 274 12.99 1.46 17.45
CA ASP A 274 14.00 2.41 17.89
C ASP A 274 14.79 2.99 16.70
N GLY A 275 15.24 2.14 15.76
CA GLY A 275 15.98 2.59 14.59
C GLY A 275 15.18 3.52 13.67
N THR A 276 13.90 3.24 13.43
CA THR A 276 13.04 4.12 12.62
C THR A 276 12.70 5.42 13.36
N SER A 277 12.50 5.37 14.67
CA SER A 277 12.26 6.56 15.50
C SER A 277 13.48 7.47 15.52
N ASP A 278 14.67 6.92 15.76
CA ASP A 278 15.94 7.65 15.77
C ASP A 278 16.23 8.29 14.41
N PHE A 279 16.05 7.55 13.31
CA PHE A 279 16.21 8.07 11.96
C PHE A 279 15.27 9.25 11.70
N ASN A 280 13.99 9.10 12.02
CA ASN A 280 13.00 10.16 11.84
C ASN A 280 13.32 11.41 12.65
N THR A 281 14.01 11.28 13.79
CA THR A 281 14.44 12.39 14.64
C THR A 281 15.71 13.07 14.11
N GLN A 282 16.71 12.30 13.69
CA GLN A 282 18.02 12.80 13.26
C GLN A 282 17.97 13.50 11.89
N GLU A 283 17.30 12.89 10.90
CA GLU A 283 17.25 13.40 9.53
C GLU A 283 16.46 14.71 9.42
N ARG A 284 15.68 15.08 10.42
CA ARG A 284 14.74 16.20 10.33
C ARG A 284 15.15 17.46 11.07
N GLY A 285 16.42 17.62 11.31
CA GLY A 285 17.08 18.92 11.61
C GLY A 285 16.31 19.88 12.52
N GLY A 286 15.68 19.39 13.58
CA GLY A 286 15.09 20.22 14.63
C GLY A 286 13.76 20.91 14.29
N GLY A 287 13.18 20.68 13.12
CA GLY A 287 11.91 21.30 12.70
C GLY A 287 10.69 20.40 12.83
N VAL A 288 10.89 19.10 12.89
CA VAL A 288 9.82 18.11 12.92
C VAL A 288 9.80 17.43 14.28
N ARG A 289 8.67 17.52 14.94
CA ARG A 289 8.27 16.94 16.24
C ARG A 289 9.34 16.07 16.88
N GLY A 290 9.68 16.36 18.14
CA GLY A 290 10.62 15.59 18.92
C GLY A 290 10.37 14.08 18.91
N GLU A 291 11.30 13.30 19.41
CA GLU A 291 11.31 11.85 19.51
C GLU A 291 9.90 11.28 19.75
N SER A 292 9.28 10.75 18.71
CA SER A 292 7.97 10.09 18.80
C SER A 292 8.08 8.70 18.19
N GLU A 293 7.85 7.72 19.03
CA GLU A 293 7.68 6.34 18.59
C GLU A 293 6.26 6.08 18.12
N ASN A 294 5.37 7.08 18.24
CA ASN A 294 3.95 6.93 17.97
C ASN A 294 3.53 7.96 16.93
N GLU A 295 3.05 7.48 15.78
CA GLU A 295 2.59 8.33 14.70
C GLU A 295 1.12 8.08 14.36
N HIS A 296 0.44 9.13 13.94
CA HIS A 296 -0.99 9.15 13.67
C HIS A 296 -1.25 9.71 12.27
N VAL A 297 -1.68 8.86 11.35
CA VAL A 297 -1.93 9.23 9.95
C VAL A 297 -3.42 9.24 9.68
N PHE A 298 -3.93 10.37 9.21
CA PHE A 298 -5.28 10.51 8.69
C PHE A 298 -5.23 10.58 7.17
N SER A 299 -6.18 9.95 6.52
CA SER A 299 -6.26 9.92 5.06
C SER A 299 -7.69 10.14 4.58
N GLY A 300 -7.80 10.68 3.37
CA GLY A 300 -9.04 10.73 2.62
C GLY A 300 -8.74 10.55 1.15
N GLY A 301 -9.67 9.99 0.38
CA GLY A 301 -9.40 9.72 -1.02
C GLY A 301 -10.63 9.61 -1.88
N LEU A 302 -10.40 9.69 -3.19
CA LEU A 302 -11.36 9.45 -4.24
C LEU A 302 -10.73 8.48 -5.24
N GLY A 303 -11.45 7.41 -5.57
CA GLY A 303 -11.00 6.40 -6.52
C GLY A 303 -12.08 6.02 -7.51
N ILE A 304 -11.63 5.47 -8.63
CA ILE A 304 -12.48 4.88 -9.67
C ILE A 304 -11.85 3.57 -10.13
N ALA A 305 -12.66 2.51 -10.21
CA ALA A 305 -12.27 1.24 -10.81
C ALA A 305 -13.07 1.00 -12.10
N PHE A 306 -12.45 0.35 -13.10
CA PHE A 306 -13.03 0.08 -14.42
C PHE A 306 -12.58 -1.27 -15.00
#